data_03d99c5f8223b477f827825fb7c67b92
#
_entry.id   03d99c5f8223b477f827825fb7c67b92
#
_cell.length_a   1.000
_cell.length_b   1.000
_cell.length_c   1.000
_cell.angle_alpha   90.00
_cell.angle_beta   90.00
_cell.angle_gamma   90.00
#
_symmetry.space_group_name_H-M   'P 1'
#
loop_
_entity.id
_entity.type
_entity.pdbx_description
1 polymer ?
#
loop_
_entity_poly.entity_id
_entity_poly.type
_entity_poly.pdbx_seq_one_letter_code
_entity_poly.pdbx_strand_id
1 'polypeptide(L)'
;MYYRKCGCPILEMKMNCLRPYYIDETIEEQNLSYTKEPLDTDPTYVYSENPIKEAFSPQLNDFGPNPFVIDIEDATEDNNNFRLALWTGDHFQLTLMSIGIGEDIGLEVHPNTDQFLRIEEGRGLVLMGDSRDRLNFQRRVESDDAIIIPAGKWHNLVNTGNKPIKLYSIYAPPEHPFGTVHRTKAEAEAAEHQV
;
A
#
# COMPACT_ATOMS: atom_id res chain seq x y z
N MET A 1 7.07 -22.44 35.76
CA MET A 1 7.30 -21.41 36.78
C MET A 1 8.79 -21.32 37.03
N TYR A 2 9.53 -20.52 36.23
CA TYR A 2 10.93 -20.16 36.49
C TYR A 2 11.18 -18.77 35.91
N TYR A 3 11.18 -17.77 36.77
CA TYR A 3 11.71 -16.44 36.48
C TYR A 3 13.23 -16.46 36.68
N ARG A 4 14.00 -16.18 35.63
CA ARG A 4 15.41 -15.79 35.77
C ARG A 4 15.49 -14.29 35.98
N LYS A 5 16.00 -13.87 37.13
CA LYS A 5 16.41 -12.50 37.42
C LYS A 5 17.66 -12.17 36.59
N CYS A 6 17.54 -11.20 35.69
CA CYS A 6 18.68 -10.50 35.13
C CYS A 6 19.09 -9.39 36.09
N GLY A 7 20.21 -9.57 36.77
CA GLY A 7 20.86 -8.51 37.51
C GLY A 7 21.67 -7.64 36.55
N CYS A 8 21.35 -6.36 36.49
CA CYS A 8 22.20 -5.34 35.89
C CYS A 8 22.36 -4.20 36.90
N PRO A 9 23.57 -3.72 37.21
CA PRO A 9 23.74 -2.63 38.15
C PRO A 9 23.60 -1.27 37.46
N ILE A 10 22.75 -0.46 38.03
CA ILE A 10 22.74 0.99 38.13
C ILE A 10 23.15 1.79 36.89
N LEU A 11 22.14 2.29 36.18
CA LEU A 11 22.05 3.66 35.68
C LEU A 11 20.56 3.99 35.52
N GLU A 12 20.10 4.99 36.27
CA GLU A 12 18.74 5.50 36.18
C GLU A 12 18.51 6.12 34.80
N MET A 13 18.00 5.34 33.87
CA MET A 13 17.27 5.83 32.74
C MET A 13 15.83 5.33 32.88
N LYS A 14 14.90 6.26 33.10
CA LYS A 14 13.48 6.00 33.03
C LYS A 14 13.11 5.50 31.64
N MET A 15 13.27 4.20 31.41
CA MET A 15 12.64 3.55 30.27
C MET A 15 11.14 3.46 30.58
N ASN A 16 10.36 4.26 29.87
CA ASN A 16 8.94 4.01 29.75
C ASN A 16 8.77 2.64 29.09
N CYS A 17 8.63 1.61 29.89
CA CYS A 17 8.12 0.33 29.39
C CYS A 17 6.77 0.60 28.76
N LEU A 18 6.65 0.26 27.48
CA LEU A 18 5.40 0.17 26.78
C LEU A 18 4.44 -0.64 27.64
N ARG A 19 3.48 0.03 28.25
CA ARG A 19 2.34 -0.64 28.87
C ARG A 19 1.57 -1.30 27.75
N PRO A 20 1.17 -2.57 27.88
CA PRO A 20 0.12 -3.08 27.02
C PRO A 20 -1.08 -2.14 27.19
N TYR A 21 -1.77 -1.83 26.11
CA TYR A 21 -3.00 -1.07 26.12
C TYR A 21 -3.97 -1.75 27.09
N TYR A 22 -4.00 -1.26 28.31
CA TYR A 22 -5.06 -1.57 29.26
C TYR A 22 -6.18 -0.60 28.91
N ILE A 23 -7.23 -1.12 28.30
CA ILE A 23 -8.48 -0.38 28.19
C ILE A 23 -8.98 -0.28 29.62
N ASP A 24 -8.90 0.91 30.19
CA ASP A 24 -9.49 1.21 31.49
C ASP A 24 -11.00 1.20 31.29
N GLU A 25 -11.64 0.13 31.74
CA GLU A 25 -13.10 -0.02 31.68
C GLU A 25 -13.85 1.13 32.43
N THR A 26 -13.13 1.97 33.17
CA THR A 26 -13.72 3.13 33.86
C THR A 26 -13.83 4.37 32.98
N ILE A 27 -13.28 4.37 31.75
CA ILE A 27 -13.42 5.50 30.80
C ILE A 27 -14.72 5.39 29.98
N GLU A 28 -15.33 4.20 29.95
CA GLU A 28 -16.55 3.99 29.14
C GLU A 28 -17.80 4.69 29.67
N GLU A 29 -17.86 5.09 30.93
CA GLU A 29 -19.12 5.67 31.46
C GLU A 29 -19.16 7.19 31.53
N GLN A 30 -18.08 7.92 31.32
CA GLN A 30 -18.10 9.36 31.57
C GLN A 30 -18.03 10.28 30.32
N ASN A 31 -17.78 9.80 29.12
CA ASN A 31 -17.69 10.64 27.94
C ASN A 31 -18.39 10.14 26.66
N LEU A 32 -19.14 9.06 26.73
CA LEU A 32 -20.09 8.71 25.69
C LEU A 32 -21.52 8.93 26.22
N SER A 33 -21.89 10.17 26.52
CA SER A 33 -23.28 10.55 26.30
C SER A 33 -23.47 10.70 24.77
N TYR A 34 -23.19 9.65 24.03
CA TYR A 34 -23.94 9.37 22.84
C TYR A 34 -25.33 9.08 23.36
N THR A 35 -26.11 10.16 23.53
CA THR A 35 -27.52 10.00 23.49
C THR A 35 -27.78 9.18 22.26
N LYS A 36 -28.27 7.95 22.40
CA LYS A 36 -29.08 7.34 21.39
C LYS A 36 -30.30 8.23 21.24
N GLU A 37 -30.09 9.39 20.63
CA GLU A 37 -31.19 10.06 19.96
C GLU A 37 -31.65 9.00 18.95
N PRO A 38 -32.91 8.62 18.94
CA PRO A 38 -33.43 7.79 17.88
C PRO A 38 -32.96 8.48 16.60
N LEU A 39 -32.20 7.77 15.73
CA LEU A 39 -31.92 8.21 14.40
C LEU A 39 -33.19 8.83 13.89
N ASP A 40 -33.11 10.13 13.58
CA ASP A 40 -34.21 10.93 13.11
C ASP A 40 -35.02 10.08 12.11
N THR A 41 -36.21 9.69 12.50
CA THR A 41 -37.10 8.89 11.68
C THR A 41 -37.76 9.81 10.67
N ASP A 42 -36.93 10.61 9.95
CA ASP A 42 -37.39 11.28 8.74
C ASP A 42 -37.75 10.16 7.74
N PRO A 43 -39.04 9.92 7.49
CA PRO A 43 -39.45 8.86 6.57
C PRO A 43 -39.02 9.12 5.14
N THR A 44 -38.33 10.23 4.84
CA THR A 44 -37.76 10.54 3.54
C THR A 44 -36.31 10.06 3.39
N TYR A 45 -35.65 9.64 4.49
CA TYR A 45 -34.32 9.03 4.41
C TYR A 45 -34.48 7.52 4.20
N VAL A 46 -34.72 7.14 2.96
CA VAL A 46 -34.63 5.74 2.55
C VAL A 46 -33.14 5.39 2.59
N TYR A 47 -32.68 4.67 3.62
CA TYR A 47 -31.47 3.88 3.51
C TYR A 47 -31.74 2.88 2.38
N SER A 48 -31.29 3.20 1.17
CA SER A 48 -31.18 2.16 0.16
C SER A 48 -30.12 1.18 0.69
N GLU A 49 -30.49 -0.06 0.86
CA GLU A 49 -29.57 -1.13 1.25
C GLU A 49 -28.46 -1.34 0.22
N ASN A 50 -28.33 -0.45 -0.74
CA ASN A 50 -27.26 -0.34 -1.71
C ASN A 50 -27.01 1.12 -2.07
N PRO A 51 -26.45 1.94 -1.15
CA PRO A 51 -25.95 3.22 -1.58
C PRO A 51 -24.61 2.95 -2.27
N ILE A 52 -24.64 3.08 -3.59
CA ILE A 52 -23.47 3.38 -4.40
C ILE A 52 -22.50 2.21 -4.60
N LYS A 53 -22.96 1.09 -5.15
CA LYS A 53 -22.26 0.43 -6.24
C LYS A 53 -22.80 0.95 -7.59
N GLU A 54 -23.15 2.22 -7.66
CA GLU A 54 -23.11 2.88 -8.96
C GLU A 54 -21.63 2.93 -9.31
N ALA A 55 -21.33 2.39 -10.47
CA ALA A 55 -20.02 2.41 -11.09
C ALA A 55 -19.46 3.84 -11.10
N PHE A 56 -18.99 4.30 -9.96
CA PHE A 56 -18.07 5.37 -9.85
C PHE A 56 -16.73 4.76 -10.27
N SER A 57 -16.53 4.64 -11.58
CA SER A 57 -15.21 4.63 -12.15
C SER A 57 -14.75 6.09 -12.11
N PRO A 58 -14.20 6.60 -10.99
CA PRO A 58 -13.62 7.91 -10.98
C PRO A 58 -12.53 7.81 -12.02
N GLN A 59 -12.42 8.82 -12.84
CA GLN A 59 -11.20 8.99 -13.61
C GLN A 59 -10.08 9.01 -12.55
N LEU A 60 -9.39 7.86 -12.39
CA LEU A 60 -8.41 7.66 -11.33
C LEU A 60 -7.33 8.73 -11.50
N ASN A 61 -7.19 9.59 -10.50
CA ASN A 61 -6.24 10.69 -10.45
C ASN A 61 -5.47 10.57 -9.13
N ASP A 62 -4.43 11.37 -8.96
CA ASP A 62 -3.77 11.53 -7.67
C ASP A 62 -4.63 12.40 -6.75
N PHE A 63 -5.18 11.80 -5.70
CA PHE A 63 -6.05 12.44 -4.72
C PHE A 63 -5.30 13.06 -3.53
N GLY A 64 -3.95 12.88 -3.49
CA GLY A 64 -3.12 13.46 -2.45
C GLY A 64 -3.11 15.00 -2.44
N PRO A 65 -2.72 15.62 -1.33
CA PRO A 65 -2.45 15.03 -0.03
C PRO A 65 -3.69 14.97 0.89
N ASN A 66 -4.90 15.14 0.36
CA ASN A 66 -6.13 15.20 1.15
C ASN A 66 -6.51 13.83 1.75
N PRO A 67 -7.26 13.81 2.87
CA PRO A 67 -7.85 12.57 3.36
C PRO A 67 -8.67 11.89 2.27
N PHE A 68 -8.48 10.57 2.11
CA PHE A 68 -9.07 9.81 1.02
C PHE A 68 -9.44 8.40 1.47
N VAL A 69 -10.56 7.88 1.02
CA VAL A 69 -11.03 6.51 1.26
C VAL A 69 -11.50 5.94 -0.07
N ILE A 70 -11.06 4.75 -0.40
CA ILE A 70 -11.43 4.04 -1.61
C ILE A 70 -11.41 2.53 -1.34
N ASP A 71 -12.21 1.78 -2.06
CA ASP A 71 -12.00 0.34 -2.19
C ASP A 71 -10.74 0.12 -3.03
N ILE A 72 -9.65 -0.30 -2.39
CA ILE A 72 -8.34 -0.38 -3.05
C ILE A 72 -8.25 -1.59 -3.98
N GLU A 73 -8.96 -2.67 -3.68
CA GLU A 73 -9.03 -3.86 -4.52
C GLU A 73 -9.74 -3.50 -5.83
N ASP A 74 -10.97 -2.96 -5.76
CA ASP A 74 -11.73 -2.53 -6.94
C ASP A 74 -10.93 -1.52 -7.78
N ALA A 75 -10.31 -0.51 -7.16
CA ALA A 75 -9.50 0.49 -7.85
C ALA A 75 -8.27 -0.12 -8.55
N THR A 76 -7.65 -1.12 -7.92
CA THR A 76 -6.47 -1.80 -8.47
C THR A 76 -6.85 -2.68 -9.66
N GLU A 77 -7.94 -3.42 -9.56
CA GLU A 77 -8.42 -4.29 -10.64
C GLU A 77 -8.90 -3.48 -11.86
N ASP A 78 -9.57 -2.35 -11.62
CA ASP A 78 -10.04 -1.45 -12.69
C ASP A 78 -8.91 -0.69 -13.38
N ASN A 79 -7.74 -0.52 -12.73
CA ASN A 79 -6.63 0.21 -13.34
C ASN A 79 -6.02 -0.54 -14.53
N ASN A 80 -5.98 0.11 -15.69
CA ASN A 80 -5.35 -0.40 -16.91
C ASN A 80 -4.05 0.34 -17.28
N ASN A 81 -3.63 1.34 -16.50
CA ASN A 81 -2.36 2.01 -16.73
C ASN A 81 -1.21 1.15 -16.19
N PHE A 82 -0.08 1.20 -16.87
CA PHE A 82 1.15 0.56 -16.37
C PHE A 82 1.52 1.09 -14.98
N ARG A 83 1.44 2.43 -14.76
CA ARG A 83 1.62 3.08 -13.45
C ARG A 83 0.69 4.29 -13.34
N LEU A 84 0.03 4.43 -12.20
CA LEU A 84 -0.81 5.56 -11.87
C LEU A 84 -0.61 5.92 -10.40
N ALA A 85 -0.17 7.16 -10.11
CA ALA A 85 -0.19 7.69 -8.75
C ALA A 85 -1.64 7.94 -8.34
N LEU A 86 -2.09 7.22 -7.29
CA LEU A 86 -3.44 7.33 -6.76
C LEU A 86 -3.53 8.33 -5.62
N TRP A 87 -2.48 8.38 -4.79
CA TRP A 87 -2.39 9.29 -3.68
C TRP A 87 -0.93 9.59 -3.34
N THR A 88 -0.57 10.87 -3.26
CA THR A 88 0.79 11.32 -2.92
C THR A 88 0.74 12.26 -1.73
N GLY A 89 1.42 11.90 -0.65
CA GLY A 89 1.61 12.72 0.55
C GLY A 89 3.08 13.03 0.81
N ASP A 90 3.37 13.61 1.97
CA ASP A 90 4.74 14.01 2.33
C ASP A 90 5.64 12.80 2.64
N HIS A 91 5.10 11.68 3.10
CA HIS A 91 5.86 10.57 3.66
C HIS A 91 5.69 9.26 2.90
N PHE A 92 4.65 9.13 2.11
CA PHE A 92 4.46 7.98 1.23
C PHE A 92 3.63 8.32 0.00
N GLN A 93 3.68 7.44 -0.96
CA GLN A 93 2.89 7.50 -2.19
C GLN A 93 2.26 6.15 -2.47
N LEU A 94 0.97 6.15 -2.80
CA LEU A 94 0.23 4.97 -3.25
C LEU A 94 0.08 5.02 -4.77
N THR A 95 0.49 3.97 -5.43
CA THR A 95 0.34 3.82 -6.90
C THR A 95 -0.38 2.54 -7.25
N LEU A 96 -1.05 2.53 -8.37
CA LEU A 96 -1.66 1.35 -8.99
C LEU A 96 -0.85 0.96 -10.22
N MET A 97 -0.71 -0.35 -10.48
CA MET A 97 -0.03 -0.85 -11.67
C MET A 97 -0.80 -1.99 -12.34
N SER A 98 -0.70 -2.02 -13.68
CA SER A 98 -1.16 -3.13 -14.50
C SER A 98 -0.01 -3.58 -15.39
N ILE A 99 0.46 -4.81 -15.17
CA ILE A 99 1.63 -5.37 -15.86
C ILE A 99 1.13 -6.44 -16.85
N GLY A 100 1.32 -6.20 -18.13
CA GLY A 100 0.86 -7.09 -19.20
C GLY A 100 1.49 -8.49 -19.14
N ILE A 101 0.90 -9.43 -19.87
CA ILE A 101 1.41 -10.82 -19.95
C ILE A 101 2.81 -10.82 -20.52
N GLY A 102 3.77 -11.43 -19.81
CA GLY A 102 5.17 -11.49 -20.19
C GLY A 102 5.96 -10.18 -20.02
N GLU A 103 5.31 -9.12 -19.55
CA GLU A 103 5.96 -7.87 -19.17
C GLU A 103 6.47 -7.93 -17.73
N ASP A 104 7.18 -6.88 -17.32
CA ASP A 104 7.72 -6.70 -15.97
C ASP A 104 7.71 -5.21 -15.57
N ILE A 105 7.98 -4.93 -14.31
CA ILE A 105 8.09 -3.54 -13.82
C ILE A 105 9.37 -2.83 -14.30
N GLY A 106 10.33 -3.56 -14.83
CA GLY A 106 11.69 -3.08 -15.09
C GLY A 106 12.64 -3.46 -13.95
N LEU A 107 13.91 -3.67 -14.28
CA LEU A 107 14.94 -3.89 -13.25
C LEU A 107 15.36 -2.54 -12.67
N GLU A 108 14.91 -2.26 -11.45
CA GLU A 108 15.08 -0.97 -10.79
C GLU A 108 15.67 -1.09 -9.39
N VAL A 109 16.12 0.03 -8.85
CA VAL A 109 16.58 0.20 -7.47
C VAL A 109 16.17 1.59 -6.97
N HIS A 110 15.59 1.63 -5.76
CA HIS A 110 15.26 2.86 -5.06
C HIS A 110 16.23 3.04 -3.88
N PRO A 111 17.26 3.90 -3.99
CA PRO A 111 18.33 3.96 -2.99
C PRO A 111 17.87 4.35 -1.60
N ASN A 112 16.81 5.18 -1.51
CA ASN A 112 16.33 5.80 -0.26
C ASN A 112 14.86 5.53 0.03
N THR A 113 14.20 4.67 -0.74
CA THR A 113 12.77 4.42 -0.65
C THR A 113 12.51 2.95 -0.40
N ASP A 114 11.84 2.64 0.71
CA ASP A 114 11.25 1.32 0.91
C ASP A 114 9.99 1.20 0.07
N GLN A 115 9.76 0.00 -0.46
CA GLN A 115 8.59 -0.25 -1.31
C GLN A 115 7.83 -1.48 -0.82
N PHE A 116 6.52 -1.33 -0.74
CA PHE A 116 5.58 -2.41 -0.50
C PHE A 116 4.73 -2.60 -1.75
N LEU A 117 4.55 -3.84 -2.22
CA LEU A 117 3.59 -4.18 -3.27
C LEU A 117 2.62 -5.23 -2.74
N ARG A 118 1.36 -5.10 -3.13
CA ARG A 118 0.37 -6.15 -2.97
C ARG A 118 -0.24 -6.50 -4.32
N ILE A 119 -0.30 -7.80 -4.60
CA ILE A 119 -0.93 -8.32 -5.81
C ILE A 119 -2.40 -8.60 -5.52
N GLU A 120 -3.29 -7.94 -6.26
CA GLU A 120 -4.73 -8.22 -6.19
C GLU A 120 -5.12 -9.25 -7.24
N GLU A 121 -4.51 -9.21 -8.43
CA GLU A 121 -4.79 -10.14 -9.50
C GLU A 121 -3.52 -10.58 -10.23
N GLY A 122 -3.49 -11.85 -10.67
CA GLY A 122 -2.42 -12.40 -11.49
C GLY A 122 -1.38 -13.19 -10.71
N ARG A 123 -0.26 -13.50 -11.38
CA ARG A 123 0.87 -14.23 -10.78
C ARG A 123 2.17 -13.88 -11.48
N GLY A 124 3.26 -13.91 -10.73
CA GLY A 124 4.56 -13.52 -11.25
C GLY A 124 5.74 -14.19 -10.59
N LEU A 125 6.91 -13.70 -10.94
CA LEU A 125 8.18 -14.02 -10.32
C LEU A 125 8.83 -12.72 -9.84
N VAL A 126 9.03 -12.60 -8.54
CA VAL A 126 9.82 -11.51 -7.96
C VAL A 126 11.28 -11.93 -7.88
N LEU A 127 12.15 -10.99 -8.24
CA LEU A 127 13.60 -11.12 -8.24
C LEU A 127 14.19 -9.96 -7.44
N MET A 128 15.05 -10.23 -6.46
CA MET A 128 15.73 -9.17 -5.68
C MET A 128 17.18 -9.54 -5.39
N GLY A 129 18.02 -8.53 -5.18
CA GLY A 129 19.41 -8.73 -4.81
C GLY A 129 20.15 -7.45 -4.44
N ASP A 130 21.42 -7.61 -4.03
CA ASP A 130 22.27 -6.49 -3.61
C ASP A 130 22.92 -5.76 -4.82
N SER A 131 22.88 -6.36 -5.99
CA SER A 131 23.43 -5.77 -7.20
C SER A 131 22.60 -6.16 -8.42
N ARG A 132 22.68 -5.34 -9.47
CA ARG A 132 21.98 -5.53 -10.74
C ARG A 132 22.21 -6.93 -11.35
N ASP A 133 23.42 -7.45 -11.22
CA ASP A 133 23.82 -8.72 -11.85
C ASP A 133 23.63 -9.93 -10.94
N ARG A 134 23.16 -9.73 -9.70
CA ARG A 134 22.97 -10.80 -8.72
C ARG A 134 21.67 -10.67 -7.96
N LEU A 135 20.60 -11.17 -8.58
CA LEU A 135 19.24 -11.23 -8.01
C LEU A 135 18.99 -12.62 -7.42
N ASN A 136 19.59 -12.90 -6.28
CA ASN A 136 19.61 -14.23 -5.66
C ASN A 136 18.39 -14.55 -4.80
N PHE A 137 17.54 -13.57 -4.49
CA PHE A 137 16.23 -13.80 -3.91
C PHE A 137 15.21 -13.91 -5.04
N GLN A 138 14.58 -15.08 -5.17
CA GLN A 138 13.58 -15.33 -6.20
C GLN A 138 12.39 -16.06 -5.58
N ARG A 139 11.17 -15.56 -5.81
CA ARG A 139 9.93 -16.14 -5.30
C ARG A 139 8.82 -16.01 -6.34
N ARG A 140 8.03 -17.07 -6.48
CA ARG A 140 6.75 -17.00 -7.17
C ARG A 140 5.76 -16.29 -6.25
N VAL A 141 4.93 -15.48 -6.85
CA VAL A 141 3.91 -14.67 -6.17
C VAL A 141 2.61 -14.72 -6.96
N GLU A 142 1.51 -14.60 -6.24
CA GLU A 142 0.15 -14.62 -6.80
C GLU A 142 -0.76 -13.66 -6.02
N SER A 143 -2.05 -13.62 -6.38
CA SER A 143 -3.04 -12.78 -5.68
C SER A 143 -2.95 -12.99 -4.17
N ASP A 144 -3.13 -11.92 -3.41
CA ASP A 144 -3.01 -11.82 -1.96
C ASP A 144 -1.58 -11.79 -1.40
N ASP A 145 -0.55 -12.02 -2.22
CA ASP A 145 0.83 -11.91 -1.76
C ASP A 145 1.27 -10.47 -1.59
N ALA A 146 2.02 -10.23 -0.52
CA ALA A 146 2.73 -8.99 -0.26
C ALA A 146 4.23 -9.14 -0.54
N ILE A 147 4.82 -8.14 -1.20
CA ILE A 147 6.24 -8.07 -1.51
C ILE A 147 6.81 -6.85 -0.79
N ILE A 148 7.85 -7.05 0.03
CA ILE A 148 8.54 -5.99 0.75
C ILE A 148 9.93 -5.82 0.13
N ILE A 149 10.23 -4.62 -0.31
CA ILE A 149 11.48 -4.27 -0.98
C ILE A 149 12.18 -3.18 -0.16
N PRO A 150 13.22 -3.52 0.61
CA PRO A 150 13.99 -2.53 1.33
C PRO A 150 14.75 -1.58 0.39
N ALA A 151 14.93 -0.34 0.82
CA ALA A 151 15.74 0.64 0.12
C ALA A 151 17.11 0.07 -0.28
N GLY A 152 17.57 0.41 -1.48
CA GLY A 152 18.83 -0.04 -2.05
C GLY A 152 18.84 -1.46 -2.63
N LYS A 153 17.71 -2.20 -2.60
CA LYS A 153 17.63 -3.52 -3.24
C LYS A 153 17.27 -3.40 -4.71
N TRP A 154 18.10 -3.97 -5.56
CA TRP A 154 17.75 -4.22 -6.96
C TRP A 154 16.61 -5.23 -7.03
N HIS A 155 15.60 -4.92 -7.81
CA HIS A 155 14.42 -5.76 -7.88
C HIS A 155 13.72 -5.69 -9.22
N ASN A 156 12.96 -6.73 -9.51
CA ASN A 156 12.04 -6.81 -10.66
C ASN A 156 10.87 -7.73 -10.29
N LEU A 157 9.71 -7.47 -10.87
CA LEU A 157 8.54 -8.34 -10.83
C LEU A 157 8.13 -8.65 -12.26
N VAL A 158 8.22 -9.91 -12.65
CA VAL A 158 7.90 -10.39 -14.00
C VAL A 158 6.55 -11.08 -13.99
N ASN A 159 5.66 -10.70 -14.88
CA ASN A 159 4.40 -11.40 -15.08
C ASN A 159 4.65 -12.74 -15.79
N THR A 160 4.49 -13.84 -15.07
CA THR A 160 4.63 -15.21 -15.58
C THR A 160 3.28 -15.92 -15.74
N GLY A 161 2.20 -15.18 -15.60
CA GLY A 161 0.82 -15.65 -15.71
C GLY A 161 0.26 -15.57 -17.12
N ASN A 162 -1.03 -15.77 -17.22
CA ASN A 162 -1.81 -15.73 -18.47
C ASN A 162 -2.85 -14.58 -18.47
N LYS A 163 -2.74 -13.68 -17.52
CA LYS A 163 -3.53 -12.45 -17.40
C LYS A 163 -2.62 -11.33 -16.86
N PRO A 164 -3.00 -10.05 -16.98
CA PRO A 164 -2.24 -8.98 -16.36
C PRO A 164 -2.06 -9.19 -14.84
N ILE A 165 -0.94 -8.75 -14.29
CA ILE A 165 -0.83 -8.56 -12.85
C ILE A 165 -1.43 -7.19 -12.52
N LYS A 166 -2.38 -7.19 -11.60
CA LYS A 166 -2.93 -5.98 -10.99
C LYS A 166 -2.40 -5.87 -9.58
N LEU A 167 -1.76 -4.76 -9.26
CA LEU A 167 -1.17 -4.53 -7.96
C LEU A 167 -1.26 -3.08 -7.54
N TYR A 168 -1.21 -2.82 -6.25
CA TYR A 168 -0.87 -1.50 -5.75
C TYR A 168 0.50 -1.51 -5.06
N SER A 169 1.15 -0.36 -5.08
CA SER A 169 2.46 -0.18 -4.46
C SER A 169 2.46 1.04 -3.56
N ILE A 170 3.15 0.94 -2.42
CA ILE A 170 3.40 2.06 -1.51
C ILE A 170 4.91 2.31 -1.49
N TYR A 171 5.30 3.52 -1.80
CA TYR A 171 6.66 4.04 -1.70
C TYR A 171 6.80 4.93 -0.48
N ALA A 172 7.81 4.73 0.32
CA ALA A 172 8.08 5.52 1.51
C ALA A 172 9.58 5.88 1.59
N PRO A 173 9.94 7.16 1.32
CA PRO A 173 9.11 8.29 0.90
C PRO A 173 8.55 8.17 -0.54
N PRO A 174 7.76 9.15 -1.02
CA PRO A 174 7.29 9.19 -2.42
C PRO A 174 8.43 9.09 -3.43
N GLU A 175 8.22 8.28 -4.48
CA GLU A 175 9.24 8.02 -5.51
C GLU A 175 8.94 8.76 -6.82
N HIS A 176 7.66 8.90 -7.18
CA HIS A 176 7.27 9.50 -8.45
C HIS A 176 6.68 10.91 -8.24
N PRO A 177 6.76 11.80 -9.25
CA PRO A 177 6.06 13.07 -9.20
C PRO A 177 4.56 12.92 -8.92
N PHE A 178 3.97 13.92 -8.23
CA PHE A 178 2.53 14.01 -8.04
C PHE A 178 1.80 13.91 -9.39
N GLY A 179 0.73 13.13 -9.44
CA GLY A 179 -0.10 12.97 -10.62
C GLY A 179 0.52 12.12 -11.73
N THR A 180 1.57 11.35 -11.45
CA THR A 180 2.19 10.46 -12.45
C THR A 180 1.19 9.47 -13.03
N VAL A 181 1.07 9.46 -14.36
CA VAL A 181 0.31 8.48 -15.11
C VAL A 181 1.16 8.01 -16.30
N HIS A 182 1.49 6.73 -16.32
CA HIS A 182 2.11 6.05 -17.46
C HIS A 182 1.15 4.98 -17.97
N ARG A 183 0.64 5.15 -19.17
CA ARG A 183 -0.31 4.18 -19.74
C ARG A 183 0.34 2.88 -20.13
N THR A 184 1.63 2.95 -20.52
CA THR A 184 2.42 1.82 -20.97
C THR A 184 3.78 1.79 -20.27
N LYS A 185 4.44 0.64 -20.27
CA LYS A 185 5.82 0.50 -19.79
C LYS A 185 6.78 1.43 -20.55
N ALA A 186 6.61 1.55 -21.85
CA ALA A 186 7.44 2.42 -22.68
C ALA A 186 7.34 3.91 -22.28
N GLU A 187 6.15 4.38 -21.86
CA GLU A 187 6.00 5.74 -21.32
C GLU A 187 6.74 5.90 -20.00
N ALA A 188 6.73 4.89 -19.12
CA ALA A 188 7.46 4.93 -17.87
C ALA A 188 8.98 4.99 -18.11
N GLU A 189 9.52 4.09 -18.94
CA GLU A 189 10.94 4.06 -19.31
C GLU A 189 11.39 5.37 -19.95
N ALA A 190 10.56 5.97 -20.82
CA ALA A 190 10.89 7.26 -21.45
C ALA A 190 10.94 8.41 -20.44
N ALA A 191 10.12 8.38 -19.39
CA ALA A 191 10.12 9.40 -18.34
C ALA A 191 11.37 9.30 -17.45
N GLU A 192 11.83 8.09 -17.12
CA GLU A 192 13.04 7.86 -16.33
C GLU A 192 14.33 8.32 -17.00
N HIS A 193 14.36 8.34 -18.34
CA HIS A 193 15.53 8.81 -19.11
C HIS A 193 15.60 10.33 -19.27
N GLN A 194 14.62 11.09 -18.78
CA GLN A 194 14.56 12.55 -18.91
C GLN A 194 14.97 13.30 -17.63
N VAL A 195 15.39 12.59 -16.58
CA VAL A 195 15.81 13.16 -15.29
C VAL A 195 17.33 13.17 -15.14
#